data_70efdb72e22d831af103ba6ec3a81cd9
#
_entry.id   70efdb72e22d831af103ba6ec3a81cd9
#
_cell.length_a   1.000
_cell.length_b   1.000
_cell.length_c   1.000
_cell.angle_alpha   90.00
_cell.angle_beta   90.00
_cell.angle_gamma   90.00
#
_symmetry.space_group_name_H-M   'P 1'
#
loop_
_entity.id
_entity.type
_entity.pdbx_description
1 polymer ?
#
loop_
_entity_poly.entity_id
_entity_poly.type
_entity_poly.pdbx_seq_one_letter_code
_entity_poly.pdbx_strand_id
1 'polypeptide(L)'
;ASVVLMSADRTAEMLVESLAKGAEEFLEKPLDLGELAIRIQNLLQTVAFRKKSEELQAELAREKEILTRYFSAETVTSILTGEMEADASGQTGVATILIFDLRNSTGLAEIMGAIPFAELLNSLMIALMDLIFEKNGSIAKLTGDGLVATFLPGQACAAISCAQSVAQYFQSIAQESSSEPARKLGFGIGIATGKVFQGNVGTFRRLEWTIVGDAVARAARLESLTKKLGCSILIDRPTMRGCGSQETSAREKRVLIKGRKATLYTLAD
;
A
#
# COMPACT_ATOMS: atom_id res chain seq x y z
N ALA A 1 -17.52 8.36 -33.76
CA ALA A 1 -18.27 8.10 -35.01
C ALA A 1 -17.27 7.56 -36.03
N SER A 2 -17.55 6.42 -36.63
CA SER A 2 -16.74 5.84 -37.69
C SER A 2 -16.98 6.64 -38.99
N VAL A 3 -15.89 7.02 -39.64
CA VAL A 3 -15.94 7.83 -40.88
C VAL A 3 -15.43 6.99 -42.03
N VAL A 4 -16.28 6.84 -43.05
CA VAL A 4 -15.95 6.18 -44.30
C VAL A 4 -15.94 7.25 -45.40
N LEU A 5 -14.83 7.37 -46.11
CA LEU A 5 -14.71 8.35 -47.19
C LEU A 5 -14.92 7.67 -48.52
N MET A 6 -15.74 8.28 -49.42
CA MET A 6 -16.01 7.74 -50.76
C MET A 6 -15.61 8.76 -51.83
N SER A 7 -14.78 8.34 -52.80
CA SER A 7 -14.33 9.18 -53.90
C SER A 7 -14.42 8.48 -55.25
N ALA A 8 -14.57 9.23 -56.33
CA ALA A 8 -14.48 8.74 -57.72
C ALA A 8 -13.02 8.62 -58.20
N ASP A 9 -12.10 9.37 -57.58
CA ASP A 9 -10.66 9.35 -57.87
C ASP A 9 -9.91 8.71 -56.71
N ARG A 10 -9.06 7.71 -57.01
CA ARG A 10 -8.18 7.05 -56.07
C ARG A 10 -6.73 7.40 -56.38
N THR A 11 -6.25 8.47 -55.76
CA THR A 11 -4.81 8.71 -55.73
C THR A 11 -4.24 8.20 -54.41
N ALA A 12 -3.00 7.70 -54.42
CA ALA A 12 -2.33 7.21 -53.22
C ALA A 12 -2.23 8.34 -52.15
N GLU A 13 -2.09 9.58 -52.59
CA GLU A 13 -2.03 10.75 -51.72
C GLU A 13 -3.35 11.00 -50.97
N MET A 14 -4.49 10.92 -51.67
CA MET A 14 -5.82 11.10 -51.07
C MET A 14 -6.15 9.96 -50.06
N LEU A 15 -5.72 8.75 -50.35
CA LEU A 15 -5.88 7.62 -49.42
C LEU A 15 -5.12 7.88 -48.10
N VAL A 16 -3.84 8.22 -48.22
CA VAL A 16 -2.98 8.50 -47.06
C VAL A 16 -3.51 9.72 -46.27
N GLU A 17 -3.89 10.78 -46.97
CA GLU A 17 -4.40 11.98 -46.30
C GLU A 17 -5.73 11.74 -45.58
N SER A 18 -6.65 10.97 -46.18
CA SER A 18 -7.93 10.67 -45.54
C SER A 18 -7.80 9.77 -44.32
N LEU A 19 -6.92 8.75 -44.35
CA LEU A 19 -6.62 7.93 -43.23
C LEU A 19 -5.90 8.70 -42.10
N ALA A 20 -4.97 9.60 -42.45
CA ALA A 20 -4.29 10.48 -41.52
C ALA A 20 -5.25 11.48 -40.85
N LYS A 21 -6.34 11.90 -41.52
CA LYS A 21 -7.40 12.73 -40.97
C LYS A 21 -8.47 11.98 -40.16
N GLY A 22 -8.28 10.66 -39.99
CA GLY A 22 -9.14 9.83 -39.13
C GLY A 22 -10.28 9.12 -39.83
N ALA A 23 -10.25 8.99 -41.19
CA ALA A 23 -11.14 8.06 -41.86
C ALA A 23 -10.73 6.61 -41.55
N GLU A 24 -11.70 5.78 -41.21
CA GLU A 24 -11.44 4.34 -40.92
C GLU A 24 -11.39 3.51 -42.20
N GLU A 25 -12.03 3.97 -43.25
CA GLU A 25 -12.04 3.26 -44.52
C GLU A 25 -12.17 4.27 -45.69
N PHE A 26 -11.63 3.89 -46.85
CA PHE A 26 -11.76 4.66 -48.10
C PHE A 26 -12.33 3.75 -49.19
N LEU A 27 -13.39 4.19 -49.86
CA LEU A 27 -14.10 3.44 -50.89
C LEU A 27 -14.06 4.21 -52.25
N GLU A 28 -13.79 3.47 -53.32
CA GLU A 28 -13.76 4.02 -54.66
C GLU A 28 -15.10 3.82 -55.37
N LYS A 29 -15.57 4.85 -56.13
CA LYS A 29 -16.77 4.77 -56.97
C LYS A 29 -16.37 4.35 -58.39
N PRO A 30 -17.20 3.55 -59.10
CA PRO A 30 -18.51 3.03 -58.73
C PRO A 30 -18.41 1.84 -57.76
N LEU A 31 -19.28 1.81 -56.75
CA LEU A 31 -19.32 0.75 -55.74
C LEU A 31 -20.32 -0.34 -56.12
N ASP A 32 -19.90 -1.58 -55.96
CA ASP A 32 -20.82 -2.70 -55.91
C ASP A 32 -21.49 -2.73 -54.51
N LEU A 33 -22.82 -2.78 -54.48
CA LEU A 33 -23.59 -2.83 -53.23
C LEU A 33 -23.24 -4.01 -52.35
N GLY A 34 -22.84 -5.13 -52.92
CA GLY A 34 -22.37 -6.31 -52.18
C GLY A 34 -21.05 -6.05 -51.47
N GLU A 35 -20.09 -5.44 -52.17
CA GLU A 35 -18.79 -5.09 -51.59
C GLU A 35 -18.95 -4.05 -50.47
N LEU A 36 -19.76 -3.03 -50.69
CA LEU A 36 -20.07 -2.00 -49.71
C LEU A 36 -20.66 -2.58 -48.44
N ALA A 37 -21.63 -3.49 -48.57
CA ALA A 37 -22.28 -4.15 -47.44
C ALA A 37 -21.26 -4.95 -46.59
N ILE A 38 -20.38 -5.71 -47.22
CA ILE A 38 -19.34 -6.49 -46.54
C ILE A 38 -18.37 -5.57 -45.78
N ARG A 39 -17.91 -4.47 -46.44
CA ARG A 39 -16.98 -3.53 -45.80
C ARG A 39 -17.60 -2.80 -44.61
N ILE A 40 -18.84 -2.34 -44.73
CA ILE A 40 -19.56 -1.74 -43.61
C ILE A 40 -19.74 -2.76 -42.48
N GLN A 41 -20.09 -4.00 -42.79
CA GLN A 41 -20.25 -5.04 -41.78
C GLN A 41 -18.94 -5.31 -41.03
N ASN A 42 -17.79 -5.39 -41.71
CA ASN A 42 -16.48 -5.55 -41.11
C ASN A 42 -16.10 -4.37 -40.20
N LEU A 43 -16.36 -3.14 -40.67
CA LEU A 43 -16.13 -1.94 -39.85
C LEU A 43 -16.99 -1.94 -38.59
N LEU A 44 -18.27 -2.26 -38.71
CA LEU A 44 -19.16 -2.34 -37.53
C LEU A 44 -18.69 -3.41 -36.55
N GLN A 45 -18.23 -4.56 -37.04
CA GLN A 45 -17.67 -5.60 -36.20
C GLN A 45 -16.39 -5.13 -35.49
N THR A 46 -15.50 -4.44 -36.20
CA THR A 46 -14.26 -3.91 -35.64
C THR A 46 -14.54 -2.88 -34.56
N VAL A 47 -15.48 -1.97 -34.80
CA VAL A 47 -15.92 -0.95 -33.82
C VAL A 47 -16.56 -1.61 -32.62
N ALA A 48 -17.44 -2.58 -32.82
CA ALA A 48 -18.08 -3.30 -31.73
C ALA A 48 -17.06 -4.08 -30.87
N PHE A 49 -16.07 -4.71 -31.53
CA PHE A 49 -15.00 -5.42 -30.85
C PHE A 49 -14.11 -4.46 -30.03
N ARG A 50 -13.71 -3.31 -30.62
CA ARG A 50 -12.94 -2.29 -29.91
C ARG A 50 -13.68 -1.78 -28.68
N LYS A 51 -14.96 -1.42 -28.85
CA LYS A 51 -15.80 -0.94 -27.74
C LYS A 51 -15.90 -1.99 -26.63
N LYS A 52 -16.13 -3.26 -26.98
CA LYS A 52 -16.19 -4.36 -26.01
C LYS A 52 -14.86 -4.57 -25.28
N SER A 53 -13.73 -4.44 -25.99
CA SER A 53 -12.39 -4.51 -25.40
C SER A 53 -12.15 -3.38 -24.40
N GLU A 54 -12.53 -2.15 -24.75
CA GLU A 54 -12.42 -0.98 -23.86
C GLU A 54 -13.29 -1.14 -22.59
N GLU A 55 -14.53 -1.63 -22.76
CA GLU A 55 -15.42 -1.93 -21.62
C GLU A 55 -14.82 -2.98 -20.68
N LEU A 56 -14.28 -4.08 -21.23
CA LEU A 56 -13.65 -5.13 -20.44
C LEU A 56 -12.38 -4.64 -19.73
N GLN A 57 -11.58 -3.80 -20.38
CA GLN A 57 -10.38 -3.22 -19.76
C GLN A 57 -10.77 -2.28 -18.61
N ALA A 58 -11.82 -1.47 -18.78
CA ALA A 58 -12.33 -0.60 -17.73
C ALA A 58 -12.90 -1.38 -16.55
N GLU A 59 -13.59 -2.50 -16.81
CA GLU A 59 -14.12 -3.40 -15.78
C GLU A 59 -12.97 -4.05 -14.99
N LEU A 60 -11.97 -4.60 -15.69
CA LEU A 60 -10.79 -5.20 -15.08
C LEU A 60 -9.99 -4.18 -14.23
N ALA A 61 -9.88 -2.93 -14.71
CA ALA A 61 -9.22 -1.87 -13.97
C ALA A 61 -9.96 -1.54 -12.66
N ARG A 62 -11.29 -1.52 -12.68
CA ARG A 62 -12.13 -1.32 -11.48
C ARG A 62 -12.00 -2.48 -10.50
N GLU A 63 -12.06 -3.71 -10.98
CA GLU A 63 -11.87 -4.89 -10.13
C GLU A 63 -10.49 -4.89 -9.48
N LYS A 64 -9.44 -4.57 -10.24
CA LYS A 64 -8.09 -4.41 -9.72
C LYS A 64 -8.00 -3.33 -8.65
N GLU A 65 -8.62 -2.18 -8.85
CA GLU A 65 -8.66 -1.10 -7.86
C GLU A 65 -9.34 -1.54 -6.55
N ILE A 66 -10.46 -2.27 -6.66
CA ILE A 66 -11.15 -2.81 -5.48
C ILE A 66 -10.24 -3.80 -4.75
N LEU A 67 -9.62 -4.72 -5.46
CA LEU A 67 -8.73 -5.72 -4.86
C LEU A 67 -7.53 -5.06 -4.15
N THR A 68 -6.95 -3.99 -4.70
CA THR A 68 -5.82 -3.28 -4.08
C THR A 68 -6.18 -2.55 -2.78
N ARG A 69 -7.47 -2.35 -2.49
CA ARG A 69 -7.91 -1.81 -1.18
C ARG A 69 -7.87 -2.86 -0.08
N TYR A 70 -8.00 -4.14 -0.41
CA TYR A 70 -8.08 -5.23 0.55
C TYR A 70 -6.82 -6.10 0.60
N PHE A 71 -6.01 -6.07 -0.46
CA PHE A 71 -4.81 -6.88 -0.60
C PHE A 71 -3.61 -6.00 -0.99
N SER A 72 -2.39 -6.45 -0.69
CA SER A 72 -1.19 -5.75 -1.16
C SER A 72 -1.08 -5.78 -2.69
N ALA A 73 -0.38 -4.81 -3.26
CA ALA A 73 -0.20 -4.72 -4.72
C ALA A 73 0.47 -5.98 -5.29
N GLU A 74 1.40 -6.57 -4.54
CA GLU A 74 2.08 -7.82 -4.90
C GLU A 74 1.10 -8.99 -4.94
N THR A 75 0.22 -9.09 -3.94
CA THR A 75 -0.83 -10.13 -3.89
C THR A 75 -1.80 -10.00 -5.07
N VAL A 76 -2.25 -8.77 -5.36
CA VAL A 76 -3.15 -8.51 -6.50
C VAL A 76 -2.47 -8.88 -7.82
N THR A 77 -1.20 -8.53 -7.99
CA THR A 77 -0.44 -8.89 -9.19
C THR A 77 -0.35 -10.41 -9.34
N SER A 78 0.04 -11.13 -8.30
CA SER A 78 0.14 -12.60 -8.32
C SER A 78 -1.20 -13.29 -8.61
N ILE A 79 -2.32 -12.74 -8.12
CA ILE A 79 -3.66 -13.23 -8.44
C ILE A 79 -3.96 -13.04 -9.94
N LEU A 80 -3.68 -11.85 -10.48
CA LEU A 80 -4.02 -11.49 -11.87
C LEU A 80 -3.12 -12.16 -12.90
N THR A 81 -1.86 -12.43 -12.56
CA THR A 81 -0.91 -13.13 -13.46
C THR A 81 -1.07 -14.66 -13.44
N GLY A 82 -1.88 -15.19 -12.50
CA GLY A 82 -2.02 -16.62 -12.31
C GLY A 82 -0.77 -17.29 -11.71
N GLU A 83 0.22 -16.51 -11.28
CA GLU A 83 1.43 -16.99 -10.62
C GLU A 83 1.18 -17.47 -9.18
N MET A 84 -0.06 -17.33 -8.70
CA MET A 84 -0.52 -17.95 -7.47
C MET A 84 -0.72 -19.47 -7.69
N GLU A 85 0.34 -20.17 -8.05
CA GLU A 85 0.37 -21.59 -7.72
C GLU A 85 0.31 -21.75 -6.21
N ALA A 86 -0.44 -22.76 -5.76
CA ALA A 86 -0.79 -23.01 -4.34
C ALA A 86 0.42 -23.35 -3.44
N ASP A 87 1.62 -23.10 -3.91
CA ASP A 87 2.83 -23.19 -3.10
C ASP A 87 3.03 -21.91 -2.30
N ALA A 88 3.40 -22.07 -1.05
CA ALA A 88 3.79 -20.99 -0.13
C ALA A 88 4.99 -20.23 -0.71
N SER A 89 4.76 -19.50 -1.81
CA SER A 89 5.78 -18.68 -2.45
C SER A 89 6.05 -17.48 -1.56
N GLY A 90 7.26 -17.41 -1.06
CA GLY A 90 7.70 -16.32 -0.22
C GLY A 90 9.21 -16.16 -0.30
N GLN A 91 9.66 -15.01 0.12
CA GLN A 91 11.07 -14.65 0.12
C GLN A 91 11.57 -14.45 1.54
N THR A 92 12.77 -14.94 1.81
CA THR A 92 13.48 -14.62 3.03
C THR A 92 14.45 -13.48 2.78
N GLY A 93 14.43 -12.48 3.65
CA GLY A 93 15.30 -11.32 3.50
C GLY A 93 15.54 -10.62 4.84
N VAL A 94 16.25 -9.51 4.77
CA VAL A 94 16.37 -8.60 5.91
C VAL A 94 15.41 -7.44 5.66
N ALA A 95 14.63 -7.08 6.69
CA ALA A 95 13.76 -5.90 6.65
C ALA A 95 13.80 -5.18 7.99
N THR A 96 13.44 -3.90 7.98
CA THR A 96 13.14 -3.15 9.19
C THR A 96 11.63 -3.12 9.37
N ILE A 97 11.18 -3.56 10.52
CA ILE A 97 9.76 -3.69 10.88
C ILE A 97 9.43 -2.57 11.86
N LEU A 98 8.36 -1.84 11.57
CA LEU A 98 7.74 -0.87 12.45
C LEU A 98 6.36 -1.38 12.83
N ILE A 99 6.10 -1.55 14.12
CA ILE A 99 4.78 -1.88 14.64
C ILE A 99 4.28 -0.69 15.45
N PHE A 100 3.11 -0.23 15.09
CA PHE A 100 2.38 0.84 15.75
C PHE A 100 1.11 0.26 16.40
N ASP A 101 0.78 0.74 17.59
CA ASP A 101 -0.47 0.42 18.28
C ASP A 101 -1.00 1.65 19.02
N LEU A 102 -2.33 1.84 19.00
CA LEU A 102 -2.99 2.94 19.68
C LEU A 102 -3.22 2.59 21.16
N ARG A 103 -2.87 3.47 22.05
CA ARG A 103 -3.07 3.23 23.48
C ARG A 103 -4.48 3.57 23.92
N ASN A 104 -5.03 2.70 24.77
CA ASN A 104 -6.34 2.88 25.40
C ASN A 104 -7.49 3.02 24.38
N SER A 105 -7.37 2.40 23.22
CA SER A 105 -8.37 2.41 22.15
C SER A 105 -9.74 1.92 22.62
N THR A 106 -9.78 0.85 23.42
CA THR A 106 -11.01 0.30 23.99
C THR A 106 -11.71 1.33 24.90
N GLY A 107 -10.96 2.00 25.81
CA GLY A 107 -11.53 3.02 26.66
C GLY A 107 -12.00 4.26 25.89
N LEU A 108 -11.32 4.61 24.80
CA LEU A 108 -11.75 5.68 23.89
C LEU A 108 -13.05 5.31 23.16
N ALA A 109 -13.14 4.07 22.66
CA ALA A 109 -14.35 3.57 21.99
C ALA A 109 -15.56 3.57 22.95
N GLU A 110 -15.36 3.23 24.22
CA GLU A 110 -16.41 3.29 25.26
C GLU A 110 -16.88 4.72 25.52
N ILE A 111 -15.97 5.69 25.58
CA ILE A 111 -16.29 7.11 25.85
C ILE A 111 -16.95 7.77 24.63
N MET A 112 -16.43 7.53 23.43
CA MET A 112 -16.85 8.21 22.20
C MET A 112 -18.06 7.53 21.53
N GLY A 113 -18.24 6.23 21.75
CA GLY A 113 -19.15 5.38 21.00
C GLY A 113 -18.49 4.80 19.74
N ALA A 114 -19.03 3.70 19.23
CA ALA A 114 -18.39 2.90 18.18
C ALA A 114 -18.21 3.66 16.86
N ILE A 115 -19.20 4.43 16.40
CA ILE A 115 -19.15 5.14 15.11
C ILE A 115 -18.15 6.30 15.17
N PRO A 116 -18.19 7.26 16.11
CA PRO A 116 -17.19 8.32 16.20
C PRO A 116 -15.77 7.80 16.41
N PHE A 117 -15.61 6.71 17.17
CA PHE A 117 -14.30 6.09 17.32
C PHE A 117 -13.77 5.49 16.02
N ALA A 118 -14.63 4.82 15.23
CA ALA A 118 -14.24 4.27 13.92
C ALA A 118 -13.84 5.37 12.93
N GLU A 119 -14.54 6.52 12.92
CA GLU A 119 -14.20 7.68 12.10
C GLU A 119 -12.85 8.28 12.51
N LEU A 120 -12.60 8.43 13.80
CA LEU A 120 -11.31 8.87 14.32
C LEU A 120 -10.20 7.90 13.94
N LEU A 121 -10.41 6.61 14.15
CA LEU A 121 -9.43 5.57 13.81
C LEU A 121 -9.10 5.56 12.31
N ASN A 122 -10.10 5.67 11.44
CA ASN A 122 -9.88 5.76 10.00
C ASN A 122 -9.04 6.99 9.63
N SER A 123 -9.33 8.15 10.21
CA SER A 123 -8.56 9.38 9.97
C SER A 123 -7.10 9.23 10.42
N LEU A 124 -6.88 8.63 11.60
CA LEU A 124 -5.54 8.32 12.09
C LEU A 124 -4.80 7.34 11.17
N MET A 125 -5.46 6.26 10.75
CA MET A 125 -4.84 5.25 9.87
C MET A 125 -4.45 5.84 8.51
N ILE A 126 -5.28 6.69 7.92
CA ILE A 126 -4.94 7.39 6.67
C ILE A 126 -3.66 8.21 6.86
N ALA A 127 -3.60 9.07 7.87
CA ALA A 127 -2.44 9.90 8.14
C ALA A 127 -1.17 9.08 8.42
N LEU A 128 -1.29 7.99 9.18
CA LEU A 128 -0.16 7.08 9.47
C LEU A 128 0.34 6.37 8.21
N MET A 129 -0.57 5.91 7.34
CA MET A 129 -0.19 5.28 6.08
C MET A 129 0.52 6.26 5.16
N ASP A 130 0.04 7.49 5.04
CA ASP A 130 0.68 8.54 4.25
C ASP A 130 2.10 8.80 4.75
N LEU A 131 2.32 8.95 6.06
CA LEU A 131 3.64 9.11 6.65
C LEU A 131 4.59 7.94 6.37
N ILE A 132 4.06 6.70 6.37
CA ILE A 132 4.84 5.51 6.05
C ILE A 132 5.23 5.50 4.57
N PHE A 133 4.30 5.78 3.65
CA PHE A 133 4.55 5.81 2.21
C PHE A 133 5.51 6.93 1.82
N GLU A 134 5.41 8.12 2.42
CA GLU A 134 6.36 9.22 2.23
C GLU A 134 7.80 8.84 2.58
N LYS A 135 7.99 7.91 3.51
CA LYS A 135 9.32 7.37 3.89
C LYS A 135 9.67 6.08 3.14
N ASN A 136 8.99 5.77 2.04
CA ASN A 136 9.17 4.56 1.24
C ASN A 136 8.96 3.25 2.03
N GLY A 137 8.13 3.28 3.07
CA GLY A 137 7.65 2.10 3.77
C GLY A 137 6.46 1.48 3.06
N SER A 138 6.16 0.24 3.37
CA SER A 138 4.97 -0.50 2.90
C SER A 138 4.17 -1.01 4.09
N ILE A 139 2.85 -1.07 3.95
CA ILE A 139 1.96 -1.63 4.97
C ILE A 139 1.87 -3.14 4.77
N ALA A 140 2.33 -3.90 5.75
CA ALA A 140 2.23 -5.35 5.72
C ALA A 140 0.89 -5.86 6.25
N LYS A 141 0.35 -5.22 7.30
CA LYS A 141 -0.91 -5.65 7.94
C LYS A 141 -1.51 -4.53 8.78
N LEU A 142 -2.85 -4.47 8.81
CA LEU A 142 -3.61 -3.74 9.82
C LEU A 142 -4.03 -4.69 10.94
N THR A 143 -3.91 -4.25 12.20
CA THR A 143 -4.17 -5.06 13.40
C THR A 143 -5.28 -4.48 14.27
N GLY A 144 -6.36 -4.01 13.63
CA GLY A 144 -7.45 -3.32 14.30
C GLY A 144 -7.11 -1.84 14.52
N ASP A 145 -6.64 -1.49 15.70
CA ASP A 145 -6.21 -0.14 16.10
C ASP A 145 -4.70 0.11 15.92
N GLY A 146 -4.00 -0.86 15.30
CA GLY A 146 -2.58 -0.78 15.00
C GLY A 146 -2.25 -1.17 13.56
N LEU A 147 -0.97 -1.12 13.23
CA LEU A 147 -0.44 -1.55 11.94
C LEU A 147 0.98 -2.10 12.03
N VAL A 148 1.32 -2.90 11.04
CA VAL A 148 2.68 -3.39 10.80
C VAL A 148 3.16 -2.81 9.48
N ALA A 149 4.25 -2.05 9.52
CA ALA A 149 4.91 -1.53 8.34
C ALA A 149 6.29 -2.17 8.15
N THR A 150 6.72 -2.23 6.90
CA THR A 150 8.02 -2.78 6.51
C THR A 150 8.81 -1.76 5.70
N PHE A 151 10.11 -1.77 5.91
CA PHE A 151 11.07 -0.98 5.16
C PHE A 151 12.14 -1.90 4.59
N LEU A 152 12.56 -1.65 3.36
CA LEU A 152 13.54 -2.46 2.65
C LEU A 152 14.92 -2.48 3.35
N PRO A 153 15.81 -3.41 3.01
CA PRO A 153 17.17 -3.41 3.52
C PRO A 153 17.86 -2.06 3.28
N GLY A 154 18.55 -1.54 4.31
CA GLY A 154 19.22 -0.22 4.26
C GLY A 154 18.31 0.96 4.59
N GLN A 155 17.01 0.78 4.78
CA GLN A 155 16.06 1.86 5.10
C GLN A 155 15.76 2.00 6.61
N ALA A 156 16.67 1.57 7.48
CA ALA A 156 16.48 1.68 8.93
C ALA A 156 16.29 3.15 9.38
N CYS A 157 17.01 4.10 8.78
CA CYS A 157 16.83 5.54 9.05
C CYS A 157 15.46 6.05 8.64
N ALA A 158 14.94 5.57 7.51
CA ALA A 158 13.60 5.94 7.04
C ALA A 158 12.51 5.46 8.03
N ALA A 159 12.65 4.25 8.58
CA ALA A 159 11.74 3.75 9.61
C ALA A 159 11.80 4.59 10.91
N ILE A 160 12.99 5.01 11.33
CA ILE A 160 13.18 5.88 12.51
C ILE A 160 12.57 7.26 12.24
N SER A 161 12.87 7.86 11.08
CA SER A 161 12.30 9.16 10.66
C SER A 161 10.77 9.09 10.55
N CYS A 162 10.21 7.98 10.06
CA CYS A 162 8.76 7.76 10.05
C CYS A 162 8.18 7.80 11.47
N ALA A 163 8.79 7.07 12.41
CA ALA A 163 8.33 7.08 13.80
C ALA A 163 8.40 8.47 14.45
N GLN A 164 9.40 9.29 14.10
CA GLN A 164 9.49 10.69 14.55
C GLN A 164 8.36 11.54 13.97
N SER A 165 8.06 11.38 12.68
CA SER A 165 6.93 12.08 12.04
C SER A 165 5.59 11.69 12.67
N VAL A 166 5.42 10.41 13.01
CA VAL A 166 4.23 9.95 13.75
C VAL A 166 4.14 10.60 15.12
N ALA A 167 5.24 10.70 15.88
CA ALA A 167 5.25 11.37 17.18
C ALA A 167 4.86 12.85 17.05
N GLN A 168 5.41 13.56 16.06
CA GLN A 168 5.05 14.96 15.78
C GLN A 168 3.57 15.11 15.41
N TYR A 169 3.03 14.21 14.62
CA TYR A 169 1.60 14.20 14.28
C TYR A 169 0.72 14.02 15.50
N PHE A 170 1.05 13.11 16.42
CA PHE A 170 0.30 12.96 17.66
C PHE A 170 0.43 14.16 18.59
N GLN A 171 1.57 14.83 18.61
CA GLN A 171 1.74 16.09 19.36
C GLN A 171 0.87 17.20 18.78
N SER A 172 0.76 17.34 17.45
CA SER A 172 -0.12 18.34 16.84
C SER A 172 -1.60 18.08 17.17
N ILE A 173 -2.05 16.82 17.12
CA ILE A 173 -3.41 16.46 17.54
C ILE A 173 -3.65 16.86 19.00
N ALA A 174 -2.70 16.60 19.89
CA ALA A 174 -2.84 16.93 21.31
C ALA A 174 -2.92 18.45 21.57
N GLN A 175 -2.28 19.26 20.73
CA GLN A 175 -2.28 20.73 20.83
C GLN A 175 -3.50 21.38 20.18
N GLU A 176 -3.89 20.89 19.00
CA GLU A 176 -4.90 21.53 18.15
C GLU A 176 -6.33 21.04 18.41
N SER A 177 -6.49 19.81 18.92
CA SER A 177 -7.81 19.25 19.13
C SER A 177 -8.58 19.97 20.25
N SER A 178 -9.82 20.34 19.99
CA SER A 178 -10.78 20.80 21.00
C SER A 178 -11.41 19.65 21.79
N SER A 179 -11.29 18.41 21.28
CA SER A 179 -11.86 17.22 21.91
C SER A 179 -10.91 16.66 22.98
N GLU A 180 -11.39 16.54 24.22
CA GLU A 180 -10.59 15.97 25.33
C GLU A 180 -10.14 14.52 25.07
N PRO A 181 -10.97 13.62 24.52
CA PRO A 181 -10.54 12.28 24.15
C PRO A 181 -9.39 12.27 23.13
N ALA A 182 -9.43 13.15 22.13
CA ALA A 182 -8.37 13.24 21.13
C ALA A 182 -7.05 13.77 21.69
N ARG A 183 -7.07 14.68 22.65
CA ARG A 183 -5.86 15.16 23.35
C ARG A 183 -5.16 14.08 24.18
N LYS A 184 -5.90 13.06 24.60
CA LYS A 184 -5.38 11.93 25.40
C LYS A 184 -4.96 10.74 24.56
N LEU A 185 -4.95 10.89 23.23
CA LEU A 185 -4.46 9.86 22.34
C LEU A 185 -2.99 9.54 22.62
N GLY A 186 -2.70 8.30 22.91
CA GLY A 186 -1.36 7.80 23.08
C GLY A 186 -1.08 6.68 22.07
N PHE A 187 0.18 6.43 21.82
CA PHE A 187 0.61 5.36 20.92
C PHE A 187 1.85 4.65 21.43
N GLY A 188 2.12 3.49 20.87
CA GLY A 188 3.36 2.75 21.01
C GLY A 188 3.94 2.41 19.66
N ILE A 189 5.26 2.57 19.48
CA ILE A 189 5.99 2.12 18.29
C ILE A 189 7.17 1.26 18.72
N GLY A 190 7.26 0.08 18.11
CA GLY A 190 8.43 -0.79 18.19
C GLY A 190 9.10 -0.94 16.85
N ILE A 191 10.42 -0.72 16.77
CA ILE A 191 11.18 -0.84 15.51
C ILE A 191 12.29 -1.87 15.69
N ALA A 192 12.35 -2.85 14.77
CA ALA A 192 13.39 -3.87 14.79
C ALA A 192 13.82 -4.28 13.38
N THR A 193 15.13 -4.48 13.19
CA THR A 193 15.71 -4.91 11.91
C THR A 193 16.26 -6.33 12.02
N GLY A 194 15.92 -7.20 11.07
CA GLY A 194 16.43 -8.55 11.03
C GLY A 194 15.82 -9.41 9.94
N LYS A 195 16.10 -10.71 10.02
CA LYS A 195 15.59 -11.68 9.06
C LYS A 195 14.09 -11.86 9.20
N VAL A 196 13.40 -11.86 8.07
CA VAL A 196 11.97 -12.09 7.94
C VAL A 196 11.71 -12.99 6.73
N PHE A 197 10.60 -13.70 6.77
CA PHE A 197 9.95 -14.30 5.63
C PHE A 197 8.78 -13.39 5.26
N GLN A 198 8.64 -13.09 3.98
CA GLN A 198 7.51 -12.35 3.40
C GLN A 198 6.90 -13.21 2.32
N GLY A 199 5.60 -13.45 2.36
CA GLY A 199 4.94 -14.27 1.37
C GLY A 199 3.57 -14.75 1.79
N ASN A 200 3.00 -15.59 0.96
CA ASN A 200 1.69 -16.19 1.20
C ASN A 200 1.79 -17.35 2.18
N VAL A 201 0.99 -17.31 3.23
CA VAL A 201 0.84 -18.39 4.21
C VAL A 201 -0.63 -18.78 4.26
N GLY A 202 -0.89 -20.09 4.18
CA GLY A 202 -2.25 -20.61 4.25
C GLY A 202 -2.44 -21.84 3.37
N THR A 203 -3.68 -22.03 2.94
CA THR A 203 -4.09 -23.15 2.08
C THR A 203 -4.83 -22.59 0.87
N PHE A 204 -5.11 -23.45 -0.14
CA PHE A 204 -5.92 -23.08 -1.31
C PHE A 204 -7.29 -22.48 -0.96
N ARG A 205 -7.80 -22.68 0.26
CA ARG A 205 -9.08 -22.12 0.73
C ARG A 205 -8.92 -20.70 1.30
N ARG A 206 -7.74 -20.38 1.83
CA ARG A 206 -7.42 -19.07 2.39
C ARG A 206 -5.90 -18.88 2.40
N LEU A 207 -5.45 -17.98 1.58
CA LEU A 207 -4.08 -17.48 1.58
C LEU A 207 -4.08 -16.07 2.17
N GLU A 208 -3.11 -15.80 3.02
CA GLU A 208 -2.88 -14.47 3.58
C GLU A 208 -1.43 -14.11 3.31
N TRP A 209 -1.21 -13.01 2.62
CA TRP A 209 0.13 -12.45 2.51
C TRP A 209 0.54 -11.95 3.90
N THR A 210 1.67 -12.39 4.37
CA THR A 210 2.10 -12.12 5.72
C THR A 210 3.60 -11.96 5.82
N ILE A 211 4.03 -11.30 6.87
CA ILE A 211 5.43 -11.19 7.26
C ILE A 211 5.64 -11.85 8.61
N VAL A 212 6.59 -12.76 8.68
CA VAL A 212 6.93 -13.46 9.92
C VAL A 212 8.45 -13.52 10.11
N GLY A 213 8.88 -13.53 11.34
CA GLY A 213 10.30 -13.64 11.66
C GLY A 213 10.67 -13.03 12.99
N ASP A 214 11.95 -13.16 13.34
CA ASP A 214 12.47 -12.68 14.62
C ASP A 214 12.37 -11.14 14.74
N ALA A 215 12.56 -10.40 13.63
CA ALA A 215 12.41 -8.95 13.63
C ALA A 215 10.96 -8.52 13.94
N VAL A 216 9.95 -9.23 13.40
CA VAL A 216 8.53 -8.95 13.68
C VAL A 216 8.23 -9.19 15.17
N ALA A 217 8.67 -10.35 15.70
CA ALA A 217 8.47 -10.70 17.10
C ALA A 217 9.19 -9.72 18.04
N ARG A 218 10.37 -9.21 17.66
CA ARG A 218 11.09 -8.18 18.43
C ARG A 218 10.37 -6.84 18.37
N ALA A 219 9.94 -6.37 17.19
CA ALA A 219 9.22 -5.11 17.05
C ALA A 219 7.94 -5.11 17.88
N ALA A 220 7.15 -6.20 17.85
CA ALA A 220 5.93 -6.33 18.66
C ALA A 220 6.25 -6.29 20.18
N ARG A 221 7.34 -6.93 20.59
CA ARG A 221 7.77 -6.87 22.00
C ARG A 221 8.23 -5.48 22.40
N LEU A 222 8.91 -4.76 21.52
CA LEU A 222 9.34 -3.37 21.77
C LEU A 222 8.13 -2.46 21.88
N GLU A 223 7.17 -2.57 20.96
CA GLU A 223 5.93 -1.81 21.04
C GLU A 223 5.28 -2.03 22.43
N SER A 224 5.00 -3.26 22.83
CA SER A 224 4.39 -3.59 24.13
C SER A 224 5.20 -3.09 25.34
N LEU A 225 6.52 -2.99 25.23
CA LEU A 225 7.39 -2.45 26.27
C LEU A 225 7.33 -0.93 26.40
N THR A 226 6.92 -0.20 25.37
CA THR A 226 6.80 1.27 25.40
C THR A 226 5.93 1.73 26.55
N LYS A 227 4.78 1.08 26.78
CA LYS A 227 3.88 1.36 27.89
C LYS A 227 4.53 1.19 29.26
N LYS A 228 5.30 0.09 29.42
CA LYS A 228 5.98 -0.23 30.70
C LYS A 228 7.13 0.72 31.01
N LEU A 229 7.77 1.24 29.98
CA LEU A 229 8.93 2.11 30.11
C LEU A 229 8.59 3.60 30.06
N GLY A 230 7.31 3.94 29.87
CA GLY A 230 6.82 5.34 29.82
C GLY A 230 7.41 6.11 28.63
N CYS A 231 7.50 5.47 27.47
CA CYS A 231 7.97 6.11 26.23
C CYS A 231 7.09 5.67 25.07
N SER A 232 7.09 6.45 23.99
CA SER A 232 6.26 6.17 22.81
C SER A 232 6.97 5.31 21.78
N ILE A 233 8.29 5.38 21.68
CA ILE A 233 9.06 4.71 20.63
C ILE A 233 10.22 3.92 21.24
N LEU A 234 10.36 2.66 20.84
CA LEU A 234 11.50 1.81 21.17
C LEU A 234 12.11 1.18 19.92
N ILE A 235 13.43 1.19 19.86
CA ILE A 235 14.22 0.77 18.71
C ILE A 235 15.25 -0.26 19.16
N ASP A 236 15.42 -1.35 18.40
CA ASP A 236 16.45 -2.33 18.67
C ASP A 236 17.84 -1.87 18.18
N ARG A 237 18.87 -2.51 18.72
CA ARG A 237 20.27 -2.21 18.38
C ARG A 237 20.62 -2.45 16.90
N PRO A 238 20.15 -3.52 16.23
CA PRO A 238 20.38 -3.68 14.79
C PRO A 238 19.86 -2.50 13.95
N THR A 239 18.66 -1.99 14.24
CA THR A 239 18.08 -0.83 13.56
C THR A 239 18.94 0.42 13.74
N MET A 240 19.34 0.71 14.98
CA MET A 240 20.20 1.87 15.25
C MET A 240 21.55 1.77 14.53
N ARG A 241 22.15 0.59 14.48
CA ARG A 241 23.40 0.37 13.74
C ARG A 241 23.21 0.56 12.23
N GLY A 242 22.08 0.12 11.69
CA GLY A 242 21.76 0.28 10.27
C GLY A 242 21.52 1.74 9.84
N CYS A 243 21.14 2.61 10.79
CA CYS A 243 21.00 4.04 10.54
C CYS A 243 22.30 4.86 10.72
N GLY A 244 23.30 4.33 11.45
CA GLY A 244 24.49 5.11 11.80
C GLY A 244 24.26 6.02 13.01
N SER A 245 25.30 6.17 13.82
CA SER A 245 25.19 6.80 15.17
C SER A 245 25.01 8.32 15.15
N GLN A 246 25.03 8.98 13.99
CA GLN A 246 25.12 10.45 13.91
C GLN A 246 23.81 11.17 13.59
N GLU A 247 22.75 10.47 13.18
CA GLU A 247 21.53 11.13 12.67
C GLU A 247 20.33 11.11 13.62
N THR A 248 20.42 10.46 14.78
CA THR A 248 19.25 10.29 15.65
C THR A 248 19.48 10.84 17.05
N SER A 249 18.58 11.69 17.53
CA SER A 249 18.49 12.13 18.93
C SER A 249 18.04 10.99 19.89
N ALA A 250 18.35 9.74 19.54
CA ALA A 250 17.94 8.57 20.31
C ALA A 250 18.78 8.42 21.58
N ARG A 251 18.10 8.21 22.71
CA ARG A 251 18.73 7.93 24.00
C ARG A 251 18.84 6.44 24.24
N GLU A 252 20.04 5.97 24.65
CA GLU A 252 20.24 4.58 25.06
C GLU A 252 19.50 4.29 26.35
N LYS A 253 18.74 3.19 26.38
CA LYS A 253 18.05 2.66 27.55
C LYS A 253 18.42 1.20 27.76
N ARG A 254 19.01 0.87 28.88
CA ARG A 254 19.35 -0.52 29.23
C ARG A 254 18.20 -1.12 30.02
N VAL A 255 17.66 -2.22 29.53
CA VAL A 255 16.49 -2.90 30.12
C VAL A 255 16.76 -4.40 30.27
N LEU A 256 16.05 -5.03 31.22
CA LEU A 256 16.01 -6.49 31.37
C LEU A 256 14.78 -7.02 30.63
N ILE A 257 15.02 -7.82 29.57
CA ILE A 257 13.95 -8.48 28.83
C ILE A 257 14.07 -9.98 29.08
N LYS A 258 13.09 -10.57 29.77
CA LYS A 258 13.09 -12.00 30.15
C LYS A 258 14.43 -12.43 30.78
N GLY A 259 14.95 -11.65 31.74
CA GLY A 259 16.20 -11.92 32.43
C GLY A 259 17.49 -11.66 31.65
N ARG A 260 17.42 -11.21 30.42
CA ARG A 260 18.60 -10.84 29.62
C ARG A 260 18.73 -9.31 29.53
N LYS A 261 19.94 -8.80 29.73
CA LYS A 261 20.28 -7.40 29.51
C LYS A 261 20.14 -7.07 28.02
N ALA A 262 19.31 -6.10 27.68
CA ALA A 262 19.15 -5.60 26.32
C ALA A 262 19.42 -4.10 26.30
N THR A 263 20.08 -3.63 25.25
CA THR A 263 20.23 -2.21 24.95
C THR A 263 19.16 -1.84 23.95
N LEU A 264 18.31 -0.91 24.32
CA LEU A 264 17.27 -0.32 23.48
C LEU A 264 17.51 1.17 23.34
N TYR A 265 16.91 1.75 22.34
CA TYR A 265 16.98 3.19 22.11
C TYR A 265 15.56 3.76 22.10
N THR A 266 15.38 4.91 22.74
CA THR A 266 14.13 5.67 22.70
C THR A 266 14.39 7.01 22.04
N LEU A 267 13.46 7.46 21.24
CA LEU A 267 13.44 8.85 20.76
C LEU A 267 12.85 9.71 21.89
N ALA A 268 13.35 10.93 22.02
CA ALA A 268 12.72 11.89 22.93
C ALA A 268 11.32 12.21 22.42
N ASP A 269 10.35 12.13 23.34
CA ASP A 269 8.97 12.55 23.06
C ASP A 269 8.90 14.04 22.80
#